data_2ab767bfeca295189097595ae933ee1b
#
_entry.id   2ab767bfeca295189097595ae933ee1b
#
_cell.length_a   1.000
_cell.length_b   1.000
_cell.length_c   1.000
_cell.angle_alpha   90.00
_cell.angle_beta   90.00
_cell.angle_gamma   90.00
#
_symmetry.space_group_name_H-M   'P 1'
#
loop_
_entity.id
_entity.type
_entity.pdbx_description
1 polymer ?
#
loop_
_entity_poly.entity_id
_entity_poly.type
_entity_poly.pdbx_seq_one_letter_code
_entity_poly.pdbx_strand_id
1 'polypeptide(L)'
;MPSLRHLLTLLPLTLAAALAQAEDWPAPIKQIEAKGARILGKFDAPSGLTGYAAQYQNRGMALYLTADGNSVIAGNLYDAQGNDLSSAPLDKLVYAPMAKEIWAKMEKSSWIQDGDTNAPRIVYLFSDPNCPYCNMFWEQARPWVKAGKVQLRHIMVGIIREDSAAKSAALFAAKDPQKALETHEAAGKGSKLQGLDKIPADIEAKLDANMKLMEELELRATPAIFYRDDKGGLQQQQGAPAPDKLVKILGPK
;
A
#
# COMPACT_ATOMS: atom_id res chain seq x y z
N MET A 1 -1.98 -58.44 39.87
CA MET A 1 -2.39 -57.69 38.66
C MET A 1 -1.55 -56.43 38.64
N PRO A 2 -0.57 -56.25 37.72
CA PRO A 2 0.32 -55.12 37.71
C PRO A 2 -0.26 -53.97 36.87
N SER A 3 -0.22 -52.77 37.41
CA SER A 3 -0.64 -51.50 36.87
C SER A 3 0.35 -50.99 35.79
N LEU A 4 -0.16 -50.80 34.58
CA LEU A 4 0.58 -50.25 33.45
C LEU A 4 0.72 -48.72 33.59
N ARG A 5 1.92 -48.24 33.89
CA ARG A 5 2.27 -46.82 33.88
C ARG A 5 2.59 -46.38 32.46
N HIS A 6 1.76 -45.52 31.89
CA HIS A 6 2.05 -44.88 30.62
C HIS A 6 3.06 -43.75 30.83
N LEU A 7 4.26 -43.93 30.30
CA LEU A 7 5.27 -42.89 30.18
C LEU A 7 4.91 -41.99 28.98
N LEU A 8 4.44 -40.76 29.28
CA LEU A 8 4.31 -39.72 28.27
C LEU A 8 5.70 -39.10 28.02
N THR A 9 6.30 -39.42 26.89
CA THR A 9 7.51 -38.74 26.40
C THR A 9 7.11 -37.42 25.76
N LEU A 10 7.39 -36.32 26.46
CA LEU A 10 7.33 -34.96 25.92
C LEU A 10 8.49 -34.76 24.96
N LEU A 11 8.20 -34.69 23.67
CA LEU A 11 9.15 -34.27 22.63
C LEU A 11 9.32 -32.75 22.71
N PRO A 12 10.52 -32.20 22.88
CA PRO A 12 10.70 -30.76 22.83
C PRO A 12 10.54 -30.27 21.40
N LEU A 13 9.52 -29.45 21.18
CA LEU A 13 9.32 -28.70 19.93
C LEU A 13 10.38 -27.60 19.86
N THR A 14 11.51 -27.87 19.22
CA THR A 14 12.52 -26.85 18.92
C THR A 14 11.97 -25.93 17.85
N LEU A 15 11.51 -24.75 18.26
CA LEU A 15 11.18 -23.65 17.40
C LEU A 15 12.49 -23.11 16.78
N ALA A 16 12.81 -23.58 15.58
CA ALA A 16 13.89 -23.03 14.78
C ALA A 16 13.48 -21.62 14.33
N ALA A 17 13.87 -20.62 15.11
CA ALA A 17 13.84 -19.23 14.64
C ALA A 17 14.81 -19.15 13.45
N ALA A 18 14.29 -19.00 12.23
CA ALA A 18 15.07 -18.63 11.06
C ALA A 18 15.64 -17.23 11.34
N LEU A 19 16.85 -17.18 11.85
CA LEU A 19 17.66 -15.98 11.87
C LEU A 19 17.85 -15.60 10.39
N ALA A 20 17.19 -14.53 9.95
CA ALA A 20 17.54 -13.87 8.71
C ALA A 20 19.04 -13.50 8.85
N GLN A 21 19.90 -14.26 8.17
CA GLN A 21 21.32 -13.92 8.10
C GLN A 21 21.39 -12.56 7.41
N ALA A 22 21.81 -11.53 8.15
CA ALA A 22 22.20 -10.27 7.56
C ALA A 22 23.32 -10.60 6.56
N GLU A 23 23.08 -10.43 5.26
CA GLU A 23 24.14 -10.62 4.26
C GLU A 23 25.28 -9.66 4.59
N ASP A 24 26.51 -10.18 4.59
CA ASP A 24 27.69 -9.38 4.88
C ASP A 24 28.08 -8.57 3.64
N TRP A 25 27.50 -7.37 3.52
CA TRP A 25 27.75 -6.47 2.39
C TRP A 25 29.20 -5.94 2.39
N PRO A 26 29.80 -5.63 1.23
CA PRO A 26 31.08 -4.94 1.14
C PRO A 26 31.08 -3.61 1.90
N ALA A 27 32.26 -3.21 2.39
CA ALA A 27 32.38 -2.02 3.23
C ALA A 27 31.76 -0.73 2.64
N PRO A 28 31.93 -0.39 1.34
CA PRO A 28 31.26 0.79 0.77
C PRO A 28 29.73 0.70 0.78
N ILE A 29 29.14 -0.51 0.59
CA ILE A 29 27.70 -0.74 0.64
C ILE A 29 27.18 -0.61 2.08
N LYS A 30 27.89 -1.16 3.07
CA LYS A 30 27.57 -0.96 4.50
C LYS A 30 27.54 0.51 4.91
N GLN A 31 28.42 1.35 4.33
CA GLN A 31 28.39 2.79 4.61
C GLN A 31 27.14 3.47 4.07
N ILE A 32 26.57 3.00 2.95
CA ILE A 32 25.29 3.51 2.45
C ILE A 32 24.13 3.02 3.33
N GLU A 33 24.19 1.76 3.77
CA GLU A 33 23.21 1.20 4.71
C GLU A 33 23.21 1.95 6.05
N ALA A 34 24.39 2.28 6.59
CA ALA A 34 24.53 3.08 7.80
C ALA A 34 23.97 4.51 7.68
N LYS A 35 23.80 5.03 6.45
CA LYS A 35 23.13 6.30 6.17
C LYS A 35 21.61 6.17 6.01
N GLY A 36 21.04 5.00 6.31
CA GLY A 36 19.59 4.76 6.34
C GLY A 36 19.01 4.11 5.06
N ALA A 37 19.84 3.68 4.11
CA ALA A 37 19.36 2.87 2.99
C ALA A 37 19.22 1.40 3.43
N ARG A 38 18.22 0.71 2.94
CA ARG A 38 18.02 -0.74 3.12
C ARG A 38 18.46 -1.46 1.85
N ILE A 39 19.49 -2.31 1.94
CA ILE A 39 19.96 -3.11 0.81
C ILE A 39 19.03 -4.32 0.65
N LEU A 40 18.52 -4.53 -0.57
CA LEU A 40 17.49 -5.53 -0.86
C LEU A 40 18.01 -6.71 -1.69
N GLY A 41 19.19 -6.58 -2.29
CA GLY A 41 19.81 -7.67 -3.03
C GLY A 41 20.85 -7.20 -4.04
N LYS A 42 21.52 -8.18 -4.63
CA LYS A 42 22.51 -7.99 -5.69
C LYS A 42 21.86 -8.21 -7.06
N PHE A 43 22.45 -7.58 -8.08
CA PHE A 43 22.13 -7.85 -9.48
C PHE A 43 23.38 -7.69 -10.35
N ASP A 44 23.37 -8.31 -11.53
CA ASP A 44 24.47 -8.25 -12.46
C ASP A 44 24.56 -6.89 -13.14
N ALA A 45 25.76 -6.35 -13.24
CA ALA A 45 26.05 -5.11 -13.92
C ALA A 45 27.26 -5.26 -14.86
N PRO A 46 27.30 -4.52 -15.99
CA PRO A 46 28.40 -4.62 -16.94
C PRO A 46 29.70 -4.00 -16.40
N SER A 47 30.76 -4.12 -17.18
CA SER A 47 32.05 -3.45 -16.95
C SER A 47 32.74 -3.78 -15.60
N GLY A 48 32.54 -5.01 -15.09
CA GLY A 48 33.11 -5.44 -13.81
C GLY A 48 32.45 -4.81 -12.57
N LEU A 49 31.35 -4.09 -12.74
CA LEU A 49 30.57 -3.56 -11.63
C LEU A 49 29.71 -4.66 -11.00
N THR A 50 29.45 -4.54 -9.69
CA THR A 50 28.42 -5.34 -9.02
C THR A 50 27.27 -4.40 -8.63
N GLY A 51 26.07 -4.71 -9.12
CA GLY A 51 24.87 -3.94 -8.81
C GLY A 51 24.25 -4.35 -7.47
N TYR A 52 23.75 -3.38 -6.72
CA TYR A 52 22.92 -3.57 -5.51
C TYR A 52 21.66 -2.73 -5.63
N ALA A 53 20.53 -3.37 -5.38
CA ALA A 53 19.25 -2.69 -5.24
C ALA A 53 19.07 -2.28 -3.79
N ALA A 54 18.82 -1.00 -3.57
CA ALA A 54 18.58 -0.43 -2.26
C ALA A 54 17.26 0.34 -2.23
N GLN A 55 16.70 0.48 -1.05
CA GLN A 55 15.56 1.37 -0.79
C GLN A 55 16.03 2.45 0.19
N TYR A 56 15.80 3.70 -0.16
CA TYR A 56 15.98 4.85 0.74
C TYR A 56 14.69 5.64 0.77
N GLN A 57 14.10 5.80 1.96
CA GLN A 57 12.73 6.26 2.09
C GLN A 57 11.81 5.35 1.23
N ASN A 58 10.84 5.86 0.50
CA ASN A 58 9.97 5.03 -0.36
C ASN A 58 10.47 4.93 -1.82
N ARG A 59 11.78 5.09 -2.06
CA ARG A 59 12.37 5.10 -3.41
C ARG A 59 13.43 4.03 -3.58
N GLY A 60 13.39 3.35 -4.72
CA GLY A 60 14.45 2.47 -5.16
C GLY A 60 15.69 3.25 -5.59
N MET A 61 16.85 2.72 -5.24
CA MET A 61 18.16 3.28 -5.58
C MET A 61 19.07 2.15 -6.06
N ALA A 62 19.65 2.30 -7.24
CA ALA A 62 20.70 1.41 -7.69
C ALA A 62 22.06 1.89 -7.20
N LEU A 63 22.85 0.94 -6.72
CA LEU A 63 24.22 1.16 -6.27
C LEU A 63 25.13 0.24 -7.07
N TYR A 64 26.28 0.73 -7.49
CA TYR A 64 27.25 -0.02 -8.26
C TYR A 64 28.61 0.01 -7.56
N LEU A 65 29.02 -1.15 -7.06
CA LEU A 65 30.34 -1.34 -6.49
C LEU A 65 31.37 -1.47 -7.63
N THR A 66 32.44 -0.72 -7.55
CA THR A 66 33.57 -0.79 -8.52
C THR A 66 34.27 -2.13 -8.47
N ALA A 67 34.94 -2.52 -9.55
CA ALA A 67 35.61 -3.81 -9.67
C ALA A 67 36.74 -4.03 -8.61
N ASP A 68 37.36 -2.96 -8.13
CA ASP A 68 38.33 -3.00 -7.05
C ASP A 68 37.72 -3.13 -5.65
N GLY A 69 36.38 -3.05 -5.56
CA GLY A 69 35.63 -3.17 -4.31
C GLY A 69 35.73 -1.96 -3.37
N ASN A 70 36.36 -0.87 -3.78
CA ASN A 70 36.69 0.24 -2.89
C ASN A 70 35.75 1.43 -2.97
N SER A 71 34.93 1.50 -4.02
CA SER A 71 34.03 2.64 -4.25
C SER A 71 32.63 2.19 -4.65
N VAL A 72 31.60 3.04 -4.38
CA VAL A 72 30.23 2.82 -4.80
C VAL A 72 29.70 4.05 -5.54
N ILE A 73 29.02 3.80 -6.65
CA ILE A 73 28.31 4.80 -7.44
C ILE A 73 26.83 4.62 -7.19
N ALA A 74 26.10 5.68 -6.82
CA ALA A 74 24.67 5.67 -6.66
C ALA A 74 24.00 6.38 -7.85
N GLY A 75 23.04 5.73 -8.49
CA GLY A 75 22.31 6.29 -9.64
C GLY A 75 21.98 5.26 -10.70
N ASN A 76 21.43 5.71 -11.84
CA ASN A 76 21.07 4.85 -12.95
C ASN A 76 22.24 4.64 -13.89
N LEU A 77 22.38 3.42 -14.38
CA LEU A 77 23.37 3.02 -15.39
C LEU A 77 22.65 2.88 -16.74
N TYR A 78 23.23 3.48 -17.77
CA TYR A 78 22.71 3.41 -19.14
C TYR A 78 23.73 2.74 -20.06
N ASP A 79 23.23 1.97 -21.03
CA ASP A 79 24.08 1.44 -22.11
C ASP A 79 24.38 2.48 -23.19
N ALA A 80 25.17 2.08 -24.20
CA ALA A 80 25.55 2.95 -25.32
C ALA A 80 24.34 3.33 -26.23
N GLN A 81 23.22 2.63 -26.11
CA GLN A 81 21.97 2.89 -26.80
C GLN A 81 21.00 3.74 -25.99
N GLY A 82 21.37 4.10 -24.74
CA GLY A 82 20.56 4.89 -23.81
C GLY A 82 19.52 4.09 -23.05
N ASN A 83 19.59 2.75 -23.04
CA ASN A 83 18.69 1.92 -22.25
C ASN A 83 19.09 1.98 -20.77
N ASP A 84 18.12 2.15 -19.89
CA ASP A 84 18.31 2.10 -18.42
C ASP A 84 18.48 0.65 -17.96
N LEU A 85 19.69 0.30 -17.56
CA LEU A 85 20.05 -1.03 -17.04
C LEU A 85 19.68 -1.21 -15.56
N SER A 86 19.32 -0.13 -14.85
CA SER A 86 18.95 -0.14 -13.44
C SER A 86 17.48 -0.43 -13.21
N SER A 87 16.62 -0.07 -14.15
CA SER A 87 15.16 -0.12 -13.98
C SER A 87 14.64 -1.54 -13.73
N ALA A 88 15.01 -2.51 -14.55
CA ALA A 88 14.55 -3.89 -14.41
C ALA A 88 14.97 -4.56 -13.08
N PRO A 89 16.24 -4.45 -12.62
CA PRO A 89 16.63 -4.89 -11.28
C PRO A 89 15.87 -4.18 -10.16
N LEU A 90 15.68 -2.86 -10.24
CA LEU A 90 14.93 -2.11 -9.24
C LEU A 90 13.45 -2.52 -9.22
N ASP A 91 12.83 -2.72 -10.38
CA ASP A 91 11.46 -3.23 -10.45
C ASP A 91 11.32 -4.58 -9.76
N LYS A 92 12.25 -5.49 -10.00
CA LYS A 92 12.22 -6.85 -9.44
C LYS A 92 12.50 -6.87 -7.94
N LEU A 93 13.54 -6.15 -7.48
CA LEU A 93 14.09 -6.28 -6.12
C LEU A 93 13.51 -5.27 -5.14
N VAL A 94 12.99 -4.13 -5.64
CA VAL A 94 12.46 -3.05 -4.79
C VAL A 94 10.96 -2.85 -5.03
N TYR A 95 10.58 -2.46 -6.24
CA TYR A 95 9.23 -1.96 -6.47
C TYR A 95 8.16 -3.05 -6.45
N ALA A 96 8.43 -4.24 -6.99
CA ALA A 96 7.46 -5.33 -6.95
C ALA A 96 7.21 -5.88 -5.53
N PRO A 97 8.25 -6.14 -4.68
CA PRO A 97 8.06 -6.48 -3.28
C PRO A 97 7.34 -5.37 -2.50
N MET A 98 7.75 -4.11 -2.69
CA MET A 98 7.13 -2.97 -2.04
C MET A 98 5.65 -2.82 -2.43
N ALA A 99 5.32 -2.96 -3.71
CA ALA A 99 3.95 -2.95 -4.21
C ALA A 99 3.09 -4.05 -3.58
N LYS A 100 3.65 -5.25 -3.41
CA LYS A 100 2.99 -6.38 -2.74
C LYS A 100 2.73 -6.08 -1.27
N GLU A 101 3.71 -5.50 -0.57
CA GLU A 101 3.58 -5.11 0.83
C GLU A 101 2.51 -4.02 1.03
N ILE A 102 2.55 -2.96 0.20
CA ILE A 102 1.57 -1.86 0.24
C ILE A 102 0.16 -2.41 0.01
N TRP A 103 -0.01 -3.26 -1.01
CA TRP A 103 -1.32 -3.87 -1.28
C TRP A 103 -1.82 -4.70 -0.10
N ALA A 104 -0.97 -5.53 0.49
CA ALA A 104 -1.32 -6.35 1.66
C ALA A 104 -1.66 -5.51 2.90
N LYS A 105 -1.01 -4.36 3.10
CA LYS A 105 -1.36 -3.40 4.17
C LYS A 105 -2.75 -2.82 3.93
N MET A 106 -3.08 -2.43 2.70
CA MET A 106 -4.42 -1.93 2.36
C MET A 106 -5.50 -3.01 2.49
N GLU A 107 -5.21 -4.26 2.14
CA GLU A 107 -6.15 -5.38 2.35
C GLU A 107 -6.49 -5.60 3.83
N LYS A 108 -5.51 -5.42 4.71
CA LYS A 108 -5.66 -5.57 6.18
C LYS A 108 -6.21 -4.32 6.87
N SER A 109 -6.23 -3.18 6.20
CA SER A 109 -6.74 -1.95 6.78
C SER A 109 -8.26 -2.00 6.99
N SER A 110 -8.79 -1.05 7.74
CA SER A 110 -10.22 -0.91 7.91
C SER A 110 -10.81 -0.10 6.76
N TRP A 111 -11.61 -0.73 5.92
CA TRP A 111 -12.24 -0.09 4.76
C TRP A 111 -13.75 -0.38 4.70
N ILE A 112 -14.47 0.49 4.02
CA ILE A 112 -15.89 0.31 3.69
C ILE A 112 -15.98 -0.09 2.23
N GLN A 113 -16.70 -1.18 1.97
CA GLN A 113 -16.95 -1.67 0.62
C GLN A 113 -17.93 -0.76 -0.11
N ASP A 114 -17.71 -0.56 -1.40
CA ASP A 114 -18.64 0.07 -2.32
C ASP A 114 -18.63 -0.68 -3.66
N GLY A 115 -19.73 -1.33 -3.98
CA GLY A 115 -19.89 -2.22 -5.13
C GLY A 115 -19.93 -3.70 -4.78
N ASP A 116 -19.91 -4.54 -5.80
CA ASP A 116 -20.03 -6.00 -5.68
C ASP A 116 -18.78 -6.60 -5.06
N THR A 117 -18.98 -7.53 -4.11
CA THR A 117 -17.89 -8.29 -3.47
C THR A 117 -17.08 -9.10 -4.48
N ASN A 118 -17.72 -9.56 -5.56
CA ASN A 118 -17.10 -10.40 -6.60
C ASN A 118 -16.62 -9.59 -7.81
N ALA A 119 -16.60 -8.25 -7.73
CA ALA A 119 -16.11 -7.43 -8.82
C ALA A 119 -14.66 -7.80 -9.18
N PRO A 120 -14.32 -7.96 -10.47
CA PRO A 120 -13.02 -8.46 -10.90
C PRO A 120 -11.88 -7.46 -10.63
N ARG A 121 -12.19 -6.17 -10.44
CA ARG A 121 -11.21 -5.13 -10.17
C ARG A 121 -11.46 -4.48 -8.81
N ILE A 122 -10.41 -4.45 -7.99
CA ILE A 122 -10.42 -3.79 -6.68
C ILE A 122 -9.62 -2.49 -6.80
N VAL A 123 -10.18 -1.41 -6.27
CA VAL A 123 -9.55 -0.10 -6.16
C VAL A 123 -9.65 0.37 -4.72
N TYR A 124 -8.51 0.62 -4.08
CA TYR A 124 -8.46 1.23 -2.75
C TYR A 124 -8.38 2.74 -2.87
N LEU A 125 -9.02 3.45 -1.96
CA LEU A 125 -8.85 4.88 -1.85
C LEU A 125 -8.89 5.32 -0.38
N PHE A 126 -7.94 6.15 0.01
CA PHE A 126 -8.05 6.93 1.24
C PHE A 126 -9.06 8.04 1.00
N SER A 127 -10.10 8.06 1.83
CA SER A 127 -11.26 8.94 1.64
C SER A 127 -11.65 9.61 2.94
N ASP A 128 -12.06 10.88 2.85
CA ASP A 128 -12.57 11.68 3.96
C ASP A 128 -14.02 12.09 3.64
N PRO A 129 -14.97 11.98 4.57
CA PRO A 129 -16.38 12.30 4.32
C PRO A 129 -16.64 13.76 3.91
N ASN A 130 -15.74 14.67 4.24
CA ASN A 130 -15.86 16.07 3.86
C ASN A 130 -15.07 16.44 2.59
N CYS A 131 -14.47 15.47 1.91
CA CYS A 131 -13.62 15.69 0.75
C CYS A 131 -14.44 15.80 -0.55
N PRO A 132 -14.54 16.96 -1.20
CA PRO A 132 -15.32 17.11 -2.43
C PRO A 132 -14.72 16.35 -3.61
N TYR A 133 -13.39 16.14 -3.62
CA TYR A 133 -12.71 15.37 -4.66
C TYR A 133 -12.90 13.86 -4.49
N CYS A 134 -13.12 13.38 -3.24
CA CYS A 134 -13.50 11.99 -3.00
C CYS A 134 -14.91 11.73 -3.55
N ASN A 135 -15.85 12.62 -3.28
CA ASN A 135 -17.20 12.57 -3.84
C ASN A 135 -17.18 12.62 -5.37
N MET A 136 -16.40 13.52 -5.96
CA MET A 136 -16.24 13.60 -7.43
C MET A 136 -15.76 12.27 -8.01
N PHE A 137 -14.74 11.64 -7.43
CA PHE A 137 -14.26 10.34 -7.90
C PHE A 137 -15.32 9.25 -7.70
N TRP A 138 -16.01 9.25 -6.58
CA TRP A 138 -17.12 8.33 -6.31
C TRP A 138 -18.21 8.41 -7.39
N GLU A 139 -18.65 9.63 -7.76
CA GLU A 139 -19.63 9.86 -8.83
C GLU A 139 -19.11 9.36 -10.19
N GLN A 140 -17.87 9.70 -10.53
CA GLN A 140 -17.22 9.26 -11.77
C GLN A 140 -17.15 7.74 -11.89
N ALA A 141 -16.94 7.03 -10.77
CA ALA A 141 -16.81 5.57 -10.73
C ALA A 141 -18.17 4.83 -10.82
N ARG A 142 -19.31 5.50 -10.62
CA ARG A 142 -20.64 4.84 -10.57
C ARG A 142 -20.94 3.92 -11.74
N PRO A 143 -20.62 4.27 -13.02
CA PRO A 143 -20.89 3.36 -14.13
C PRO A 143 -20.25 1.99 -14.00
N TRP A 144 -19.00 1.93 -13.50
CA TRP A 144 -18.26 0.67 -13.32
C TRP A 144 -18.73 -0.10 -12.09
N VAL A 145 -18.97 0.61 -10.99
CA VAL A 145 -19.43 -0.01 -9.73
C VAL A 145 -20.83 -0.60 -9.92
N LYS A 146 -21.77 0.15 -10.51
CA LYS A 146 -23.13 -0.34 -10.79
C LYS A 146 -23.17 -1.50 -11.79
N ALA A 147 -22.20 -1.57 -12.70
CA ALA A 147 -22.05 -2.67 -13.64
C ALA A 147 -21.37 -3.92 -13.02
N GLY A 148 -21.03 -3.91 -11.73
CA GLY A 148 -20.33 -4.99 -11.04
C GLY A 148 -18.88 -5.21 -11.50
N LYS A 149 -18.28 -4.24 -12.20
CA LYS A 149 -16.93 -4.34 -12.77
C LYS A 149 -15.83 -3.94 -11.78
N VAL A 150 -16.16 -3.06 -10.83
CA VAL A 150 -15.21 -2.50 -9.87
C VAL A 150 -15.81 -2.52 -8.47
N GLN A 151 -15.02 -2.94 -7.50
CA GLN A 151 -15.23 -2.72 -6.07
C GLN A 151 -14.29 -1.60 -5.61
N LEU A 152 -14.86 -0.54 -5.07
CA LEU A 152 -14.09 0.47 -4.34
C LEU A 152 -14.00 0.05 -2.87
N ARG A 153 -12.83 0.23 -2.27
CA ARG A 153 -12.57 0.01 -0.85
C ARG A 153 -12.13 1.33 -0.23
N HIS A 154 -13.04 1.96 0.48
CA HIS A 154 -12.82 3.26 1.09
C HIS A 154 -12.11 3.10 2.44
N ILE A 155 -10.82 3.40 2.50
CA ILE A 155 -10.03 3.50 3.73
C ILE A 155 -10.33 4.89 4.31
N MET A 156 -11.25 4.92 5.29
CA MET A 156 -11.73 6.18 5.85
C MET A 156 -10.67 6.82 6.75
N VAL A 157 -10.48 8.12 6.55
CA VAL A 157 -9.59 8.98 7.35
C VAL A 157 -10.33 10.25 7.79
N GLY A 158 -9.73 11.08 8.65
CA GLY A 158 -10.33 12.30 9.15
C GLY A 158 -9.36 13.47 9.12
N ILE A 159 -9.14 14.09 7.93
CA ILE A 159 -8.09 15.11 7.74
C ILE A 159 -8.56 16.45 7.19
N ILE A 160 -9.81 16.54 6.67
CA ILE A 160 -10.26 17.74 5.93
C ILE A 160 -10.88 18.78 6.87
N ARG A 161 -11.68 18.33 7.87
CA ARG A 161 -12.37 19.20 8.83
C ARG A 161 -12.31 18.59 10.23
N GLU A 162 -12.61 19.39 11.24
CA GLU A 162 -12.66 18.96 12.64
C GLU A 162 -13.62 17.80 12.88
N ASP A 163 -14.76 17.76 12.16
CA ASP A 163 -15.76 16.71 12.26
C ASP A 163 -15.51 15.48 11.35
N SER A 164 -14.42 15.48 10.55
CA SER A 164 -14.13 14.40 9.59
C SER A 164 -13.95 13.05 10.27
N ALA A 165 -13.19 12.99 11.35
CA ALA A 165 -12.97 11.74 12.10
C ALA A 165 -14.29 11.21 12.71
N ALA A 166 -15.10 12.10 13.30
CA ALA A 166 -16.40 11.73 13.86
C ALA A 166 -17.40 11.24 12.78
N LYS A 167 -17.38 11.83 11.58
CA LYS A 167 -18.18 11.37 10.43
C LYS A 167 -17.69 10.03 9.88
N SER A 168 -16.38 9.85 9.75
CA SER A 168 -15.79 8.56 9.35
C SER A 168 -16.16 7.45 10.36
N ALA A 169 -16.15 7.79 11.64
CA ALA A 169 -16.61 6.89 12.69
C ALA A 169 -18.10 6.55 12.57
N ALA A 170 -18.95 7.53 12.24
CA ALA A 170 -20.38 7.30 12.03
C ALA A 170 -20.64 6.34 10.87
N LEU A 171 -19.85 6.43 9.78
CA LEU A 171 -19.93 5.49 8.66
C LEU A 171 -19.54 4.07 9.09
N PHE A 172 -18.45 3.91 9.87
CA PHE A 172 -18.04 2.59 10.39
C PHE A 172 -19.03 2.01 11.40
N ALA A 173 -19.67 2.86 12.21
CA ALA A 173 -20.64 2.44 13.23
C ALA A 173 -22.02 2.11 12.67
N ALA A 174 -22.30 2.47 11.43
CA ALA A 174 -23.59 2.23 10.80
C ALA A 174 -23.92 0.73 10.77
N LYS A 175 -25.19 0.38 10.91
CA LYS A 175 -25.65 -1.02 10.77
C LYS A 175 -25.28 -1.62 9.41
N ASP A 176 -25.26 -0.79 8.37
CA ASP A 176 -24.80 -1.10 7.01
C ASP A 176 -23.88 0.02 6.55
N PRO A 177 -22.55 -0.13 6.75
CA PRO A 177 -21.57 0.89 6.39
C PRO A 177 -21.57 1.20 4.89
N GLN A 178 -21.74 0.18 4.03
CA GLN A 178 -21.81 0.37 2.58
C GLN A 178 -22.98 1.28 2.19
N LYS A 179 -24.17 1.00 2.74
CA LYS A 179 -25.36 1.81 2.45
C LYS A 179 -25.26 3.21 3.02
N ALA A 180 -24.66 3.36 4.21
CA ALA A 180 -24.43 4.67 4.82
C ALA A 180 -23.49 5.52 3.97
N LEU A 181 -22.38 4.94 3.49
CA LEU A 181 -21.43 5.58 2.58
C LEU A 181 -22.11 5.97 1.26
N GLU A 182 -22.82 5.04 0.62
CA GLU A 182 -23.56 5.32 -0.62
C GLU A 182 -24.55 6.48 -0.45
N THR A 183 -25.29 6.50 0.67
CA THR A 183 -26.25 7.57 0.97
C THR A 183 -25.56 8.92 1.14
N HIS A 184 -24.44 8.93 1.86
CA HIS A 184 -23.63 10.13 2.07
C HIS A 184 -23.07 10.68 0.76
N GLU A 185 -22.42 9.83 -0.02
CA GLU A 185 -21.79 10.22 -1.27
C GLU A 185 -22.80 10.63 -2.35
N ALA A 186 -23.92 9.91 -2.45
CA ALA A 186 -24.99 10.25 -3.41
C ALA A 186 -25.66 11.60 -3.09
N ALA A 187 -25.72 12.01 -1.82
CA ALA A 187 -26.23 13.30 -1.42
C ALA A 187 -25.22 14.45 -1.62
N GLY A 188 -23.92 14.14 -1.73
CA GLY A 188 -22.87 15.12 -1.94
C GLY A 188 -22.94 16.27 -0.94
N LYS A 189 -23.00 17.51 -1.42
CA LYS A 189 -23.12 18.71 -0.57
C LYS A 189 -24.40 18.76 0.27
N GLY A 190 -25.41 18.01 -0.10
CA GLY A 190 -26.69 17.88 0.64
C GLY A 190 -26.68 16.79 1.71
N SER A 191 -25.56 16.12 1.92
CA SER A 191 -25.45 15.05 2.91
C SER A 191 -25.80 15.55 4.32
N LYS A 192 -26.59 14.73 5.02
CA LYS A 192 -26.96 14.96 6.43
C LYS A 192 -26.20 14.05 7.39
N LEU A 193 -25.07 13.48 6.94
CA LEU A 193 -24.22 12.66 7.81
C LEU A 193 -23.73 13.49 8.98
N GLN A 194 -24.10 13.06 10.19
CA GLN A 194 -23.63 13.63 11.45
C GLN A 194 -22.45 12.78 11.97
N GLY A 195 -21.48 13.44 12.56
CA GLY A 195 -20.43 12.74 13.30
C GLY A 195 -20.97 12.17 14.61
N LEU A 196 -20.29 11.17 15.14
CA LEU A 196 -20.57 10.65 16.48
C LEU A 196 -20.08 11.66 17.54
N ASP A 197 -20.90 11.95 18.55
CA ASP A 197 -20.48 12.77 19.70
C ASP A 197 -19.33 12.13 20.49
N LYS A 198 -19.31 10.79 20.53
CA LYS A 198 -18.23 10.01 21.13
C LYS A 198 -17.92 8.81 20.21
N ILE A 199 -16.67 8.72 19.80
CA ILE A 199 -16.19 7.62 18.97
C ILE A 199 -15.94 6.39 19.88
N PRO A 200 -16.52 5.21 19.59
CA PRO A 200 -16.17 3.97 20.29
C PRO A 200 -14.71 3.61 20.09
N ALA A 201 -14.06 3.07 21.13
CA ALA A 201 -12.63 2.80 21.11
C ALA A 201 -12.17 1.82 20.00
N ASP A 202 -13.00 0.86 19.63
CA ASP A 202 -12.71 -0.07 18.51
C ASP A 202 -12.75 0.63 17.13
N ILE A 203 -13.59 1.65 16.96
CA ILE A 203 -13.65 2.46 15.75
C ILE A 203 -12.53 3.47 15.72
N GLU A 204 -12.21 4.09 16.86
CA GLU A 204 -11.06 4.97 17.00
C GLU A 204 -9.77 4.25 16.59
N ALA A 205 -9.54 3.05 17.10
CA ALA A 205 -8.39 2.23 16.72
C ALA A 205 -8.32 1.92 15.20
N LYS A 206 -9.48 1.74 14.53
CA LYS A 206 -9.53 1.58 13.06
C LYS A 206 -9.11 2.86 12.34
N LEU A 207 -9.60 4.01 12.78
CA LEU A 207 -9.26 5.30 12.19
C LEU A 207 -7.78 5.63 12.40
N ASP A 208 -7.25 5.40 13.60
CA ASP A 208 -5.83 5.60 13.92
C ASP A 208 -4.93 4.71 13.07
N ALA A 209 -5.30 3.44 12.90
CA ALA A 209 -4.57 2.53 12.03
C ALA A 209 -4.59 2.98 10.56
N ASN A 210 -5.71 3.49 10.06
CA ASN A 210 -5.83 4.04 8.72
C ASN A 210 -4.99 5.32 8.55
N MET A 211 -5.01 6.21 9.55
CA MET A 211 -4.19 7.43 9.56
C MET A 211 -2.71 7.08 9.55
N LYS A 212 -2.29 6.14 10.40
CA LYS A 212 -0.91 5.65 10.41
C LYS A 212 -0.49 5.06 9.07
N LEU A 213 -1.36 4.26 8.43
CA LEU A 213 -1.09 3.73 7.09
C LEU A 213 -0.96 4.86 6.05
N MET A 214 -1.78 5.90 6.14
CA MET A 214 -1.70 7.08 5.30
C MET A 214 -0.33 7.80 5.45
N GLU A 215 0.15 7.94 6.68
CA GLU A 215 1.46 8.52 7.00
C GLU A 215 2.62 7.65 6.49
N GLU A 216 2.57 6.33 6.73
CA GLU A 216 3.57 5.36 6.25
C GLU A 216 3.71 5.39 4.73
N LEU A 217 2.62 5.61 4.00
CA LEU A 217 2.59 5.76 2.55
C LEU A 217 2.91 7.18 2.08
N GLU A 218 3.28 8.09 2.98
CA GLU A 218 3.59 9.50 2.71
C GLU A 218 2.48 10.27 1.98
N LEU A 219 1.22 9.86 2.21
CA LEU A 219 0.05 10.50 1.61
C LEU A 219 -0.33 11.75 2.40
N ARG A 220 -0.64 12.85 1.69
CA ARG A 220 -0.93 14.14 2.32
C ARG A 220 -2.29 14.73 1.95
N ALA A 221 -3.05 14.05 1.10
CA ALA A 221 -4.36 14.52 0.64
C ALA A 221 -5.25 13.35 0.21
N THR A 222 -6.56 13.60 0.18
CA THR A 222 -7.59 12.68 -0.32
C THR A 222 -8.23 13.25 -1.59
N PRO A 223 -8.71 12.36 -2.50
CA PRO A 223 -8.50 10.93 -2.49
C PRO A 223 -7.05 10.57 -2.85
N ALA A 224 -6.50 9.52 -2.22
CA ALA A 224 -5.33 8.84 -2.71
C ALA A 224 -5.77 7.45 -3.17
N ILE A 225 -5.68 7.20 -4.47
CA ILE A 225 -6.30 6.05 -5.13
C ILE A 225 -5.19 5.06 -5.52
N PHE A 226 -5.37 3.78 -5.18
CA PHE A 226 -4.46 2.70 -5.52
C PHE A 226 -5.19 1.62 -6.31
N TYR A 227 -4.57 1.20 -7.39
CA TYR A 227 -5.10 0.16 -8.27
C TYR A 227 -3.97 -0.65 -8.89
N ARG A 228 -4.31 -1.82 -9.43
CA ARG A 228 -3.38 -2.60 -10.24
C ARG A 228 -3.65 -2.31 -11.71
N ASP A 229 -2.58 -2.07 -12.47
CA ASP A 229 -2.67 -2.00 -13.92
C ASP A 229 -2.85 -3.38 -14.55
N ASP A 230 -2.96 -3.44 -15.86
CA ASP A 230 -3.21 -4.68 -16.61
C ASP A 230 -2.02 -5.68 -16.56
N LYS A 231 -0.85 -5.23 -16.08
CA LYS A 231 0.32 -6.07 -15.83
C LYS A 231 0.43 -6.50 -14.37
N GLY A 232 -0.54 -6.10 -13.52
CA GLY A 232 -0.56 -6.36 -12.09
C GLY A 232 0.30 -5.40 -11.25
N GLY A 233 0.94 -4.42 -11.87
CA GLY A 233 1.75 -3.41 -11.21
C GLY A 233 0.89 -2.46 -10.37
N LEU A 234 1.35 -2.15 -9.15
CA LEU A 234 0.69 -1.18 -8.29
C LEU A 234 0.85 0.23 -8.86
N GLN A 235 -0.26 0.92 -9.00
CA GLN A 235 -0.34 2.30 -9.44
C GLN A 235 -1.00 3.16 -8.38
N GLN A 236 -0.58 4.42 -8.30
CA GLN A 236 -1.15 5.43 -7.41
C GLN A 236 -1.61 6.64 -8.20
N GLN A 237 -2.79 7.16 -7.89
CA GLN A 237 -3.32 8.43 -8.36
C GLN A 237 -3.64 9.32 -7.16
N GLN A 238 -3.00 10.47 -7.09
CA GLN A 238 -3.29 11.49 -6.08
C GLN A 238 -4.37 12.45 -6.60
N GLY A 239 -5.38 12.74 -5.78
CA GLY A 239 -6.53 13.57 -6.15
C GLY A 239 -7.51 12.89 -7.09
N ALA A 240 -8.63 13.54 -7.38
CA ALA A 240 -9.60 13.05 -8.35
C ALA A 240 -8.97 13.00 -9.74
N PRO A 241 -9.05 11.86 -10.45
CA PRO A 241 -8.47 11.71 -11.78
C PRO A 241 -9.24 12.54 -12.83
N ALA A 242 -8.52 12.98 -13.85
CA ALA A 242 -9.17 13.49 -15.05
C ALA A 242 -9.95 12.37 -15.76
N PRO A 243 -11.01 12.70 -16.52
CA PRO A 243 -11.89 11.69 -17.14
C PRO A 243 -11.19 10.68 -18.05
N ASP A 244 -10.13 11.07 -18.75
CA ASP A 244 -9.29 10.23 -19.61
C ASP A 244 -8.51 9.15 -18.84
N LYS A 245 -8.24 9.38 -17.55
CA LYS A 245 -7.54 8.43 -16.68
C LYS A 245 -8.46 7.39 -16.03
N LEU A 246 -9.78 7.60 -16.05
CA LEU A 246 -10.73 6.70 -15.40
C LEU A 246 -10.65 5.27 -15.93
N VAL A 247 -10.52 5.08 -17.23
CA VAL A 247 -10.41 3.75 -17.84
C VAL A 247 -9.13 3.03 -17.37
N LYS A 248 -8.04 3.76 -17.18
CA LYS A 248 -6.79 3.19 -16.64
C LYS A 248 -6.96 2.70 -15.21
N ILE A 249 -7.71 3.45 -14.39
CA ILE A 249 -7.94 3.13 -12.97
C ILE A 249 -9.00 2.04 -12.83
N LEU A 250 -10.14 2.20 -13.51
CA LEU A 250 -11.35 1.41 -13.32
C LEU A 250 -11.49 0.25 -14.33
N GLY A 251 -10.65 0.21 -15.34
CA GLY A 251 -10.76 -0.75 -16.44
C GLY A 251 -11.73 -0.29 -17.54
N PRO A 252 -11.94 -1.12 -18.57
CA PRO A 252 -12.90 -0.82 -19.63
C PRO A 252 -14.33 -0.79 -19.08
N LYS A 253 -15.16 0.09 -19.68
CA LYS A 253 -16.62 0.18 -19.37
C LYS A 253 -17.37 -1.06 -19.81
#